data_fe19c00e35a06a119254853482d2abd0
#
_entry.id   fe19c00e35a06a119254853482d2abd0
#
_cell.length_a   1.000
_cell.length_b   1.000
_cell.length_c   1.000
_cell.angle_alpha   90.00
_cell.angle_beta   90.00
_cell.angle_gamma   90.00
#
_symmetry.space_group_name_H-M   'P 1'
#
loop_
_entity.id
_entity.type
_entity.pdbx_description
1 polymer ?
#
loop_
_entity_poly.entity_id
_entity_poly.type
_entity_poly.pdbx_seq_one_letter_code
_entity_poly.pdbx_strand_id
1 'polypeptide(L)'
;MLEIKNLTGGYVHVPVLKDVSFSVESGQLVGLIGLNGAGKSTTINEIIGLLTPYSGEIKIDGLTLREDATSYRKKIGYIPETPSLYEELTLREHIETVAMAYGIEQSIAFERVEPLLKMFRLDQKLDWFPVHFSKGMKQKVMIICAFVVDPSLFIVDEPFLGLDPLAISDLIQLLEVEKKKGKSILMSTHVLDSAEKMCDSFVILHKGQVRTKGNLQQLREAFGMPDASLNDIYLALTREEEL
;
A
#
# COMPACT_ATOMS: atom_id res chain seq x y z
N MET A 1 9.90 4.52 8.10
CA MET A 1 9.12 3.89 9.19
C MET A 1 7.76 4.54 9.32
N LEU A 2 6.68 3.75 9.39
CA LEU A 2 5.32 4.22 9.67
C LEU A 2 4.94 3.87 11.11
N GLU A 3 4.39 4.83 11.85
CA GLU A 3 3.82 4.61 13.18
C GLU A 3 2.37 5.10 13.22
N ILE A 4 1.48 4.26 13.74
CA ILE A 4 0.07 4.59 13.97
C ILE A 4 -0.24 4.32 15.44
N LYS A 5 -0.79 5.33 16.15
CA LYS A 5 -1.10 5.25 17.59
C LYS A 5 -2.54 5.69 17.85
N ASN A 6 -3.32 4.77 18.43
CA ASN A 6 -4.70 4.99 18.90
C ASN A 6 -5.60 5.66 17.85
N LEU A 7 -5.44 5.26 16.58
CA LEU A 7 -6.13 5.85 15.44
C LEU A 7 -7.62 5.51 15.49
N THR A 8 -8.44 6.53 15.54
CA THR A 8 -9.90 6.43 15.42
C THR A 8 -10.36 7.37 14.32
N GLY A 9 -11.15 6.87 13.39
CA GLY A 9 -11.59 7.65 12.25
C GLY A 9 -12.63 6.97 11.38
N GLY A 10 -13.05 7.64 10.30
CA GLY A 10 -14.10 7.15 9.42
C GLY A 10 -14.71 8.24 8.56
N TYR A 11 -15.98 8.08 8.19
CA TYR A 11 -16.70 8.96 7.27
C TYR A 11 -17.87 9.67 7.99
N VAL A 12 -17.97 10.99 7.81
CA VAL A 12 -19.13 11.82 8.24
C VAL A 12 -19.64 11.45 9.66
N HIS A 13 -18.76 11.48 10.67
CA HIS A 13 -19.07 11.15 12.08
C HIS A 13 -19.38 9.67 12.38
N VAL A 14 -19.25 8.77 11.40
CA VAL A 14 -19.39 7.32 11.65
C VAL A 14 -17.98 6.72 11.80
N PRO A 15 -17.58 6.29 13.02
CA PRO A 15 -16.27 5.70 13.23
C PRO A 15 -16.21 4.31 12.55
N VAL A 16 -15.30 4.16 11.60
CA VAL A 16 -14.94 2.88 10.97
C VAL A 16 -13.78 2.26 11.71
N LEU A 17 -12.78 3.06 12.07
CA LEU A 17 -11.61 2.65 12.84
C LEU A 17 -11.79 2.99 14.31
N LYS A 18 -11.35 2.10 15.19
CA LYS A 18 -11.47 2.22 16.65
C LYS A 18 -10.16 1.78 17.30
N ASP A 19 -9.38 2.76 17.76
CA ASP A 19 -8.13 2.54 18.51
C ASP A 19 -7.10 1.66 17.78
N VAL A 20 -6.91 1.91 16.49
CA VAL A 20 -5.97 1.16 15.65
C VAL A 20 -4.54 1.60 15.95
N SER A 21 -3.66 0.64 16.30
CA SER A 21 -2.25 0.92 16.61
C SER A 21 -1.34 -0.16 16.05
N PHE A 22 -0.42 0.23 15.15
CA PHE A 22 0.63 -0.64 14.59
C PHE A 22 1.78 0.20 14.01
N SER A 23 2.87 -0.47 13.65
CA SER A 23 4.02 0.15 12.94
C SER A 23 4.45 -0.69 11.75
N VAL A 24 5.14 -0.04 10.82
CA VAL A 24 5.89 -0.67 9.73
C VAL A 24 7.31 -0.17 9.80
N GLU A 25 8.23 -1.07 10.15
CA GLU A 25 9.64 -0.71 10.31
C GLU A 25 10.33 -0.51 8.96
N SER A 26 11.49 0.15 8.99
CA SER A 26 12.34 0.28 7.81
C SER A 26 12.79 -1.10 7.31
N GLY A 27 12.69 -1.34 6.01
CA GLY A 27 13.02 -2.63 5.42
C GLY A 27 12.03 -3.75 5.72
N GLN A 28 10.79 -3.40 6.09
CA GLN A 28 9.73 -4.35 6.39
C GLN A 28 8.56 -4.23 5.40
N LEU A 29 8.02 -5.38 4.98
CA LEU A 29 6.76 -5.47 4.26
C LEU A 29 5.68 -6.03 5.20
N VAL A 30 4.70 -5.19 5.54
CA VAL A 30 3.59 -5.55 6.44
C VAL A 30 2.31 -5.71 5.63
N GLY A 31 1.65 -6.85 5.81
CA GLY A 31 0.32 -7.12 5.26
C GLY A 31 -0.79 -6.57 6.16
N LEU A 32 -1.59 -5.62 5.65
CA LEU A 32 -2.81 -5.16 6.29
C LEU A 32 -3.98 -6.05 5.82
N ILE A 33 -4.35 -7.00 6.65
CA ILE A 33 -5.27 -8.09 6.32
C ILE A 33 -6.66 -7.81 6.90
N GLY A 34 -7.69 -8.17 6.15
CA GLY A 34 -9.08 -8.10 6.62
C GLY A 34 -10.08 -8.25 5.48
N LEU A 35 -11.30 -8.67 5.78
CA LEU A 35 -12.40 -8.73 4.81
C LEU A 35 -12.79 -7.33 4.32
N ASN A 36 -13.63 -7.29 3.30
CA ASN A 36 -14.26 -6.04 2.85
C ASN A 36 -15.05 -5.41 4.01
N GLY A 37 -14.85 -4.10 4.22
CA GLY A 37 -15.45 -3.41 5.35
C GLY A 37 -14.68 -3.51 6.68
N ALA A 38 -13.55 -4.23 6.77
CA ALA A 38 -12.73 -4.32 7.98
C ALA A 38 -12.04 -3.00 8.38
N GLY A 39 -11.93 -2.03 7.45
CA GLY A 39 -11.30 -0.74 7.70
C GLY A 39 -9.97 -0.52 6.97
N LYS A 40 -9.52 -1.44 6.11
CA LYS A 40 -8.24 -1.33 5.39
C LYS A 40 -8.11 -0.04 4.59
N SER A 41 -9.04 0.21 3.67
CA SER A 41 -9.02 1.41 2.81
C SER A 41 -9.21 2.70 3.61
N THR A 42 -9.98 2.66 4.72
CA THR A 42 -10.10 3.80 5.64
C THR A 42 -8.75 4.09 6.30
N THR A 43 -8.04 3.07 6.79
CA THR A 43 -6.70 3.21 7.35
C THR A 43 -5.74 3.82 6.33
N ILE A 44 -5.72 3.29 5.09
CA ILE A 44 -4.90 3.82 4.01
C ILE A 44 -5.24 5.28 3.72
N ASN A 45 -6.52 5.62 3.58
CA ASN A 45 -6.96 7.00 3.29
C ASN A 45 -6.57 7.99 4.38
N GLU A 46 -6.54 7.57 5.64
CA GLU A 46 -6.05 8.41 6.74
C GLU A 46 -4.51 8.56 6.69
N ILE A 47 -3.78 7.50 6.36
CA ILE A 47 -2.31 7.57 6.21
C ILE A 47 -1.91 8.51 5.06
N ILE A 48 -2.54 8.40 3.89
CA ILE A 48 -2.22 9.27 2.74
C ILE A 48 -2.80 10.70 2.85
N GLY A 49 -3.59 10.94 3.90
CA GLY A 49 -4.17 12.26 4.20
C GLY A 49 -5.36 12.65 3.31
N LEU A 50 -6.11 11.67 2.79
CA LEU A 50 -7.42 11.87 2.14
C LEU A 50 -8.56 11.94 3.16
N LEU A 51 -8.39 11.30 4.31
CA LEU A 51 -9.29 11.40 5.46
C LEU A 51 -8.53 11.98 6.65
N THR A 52 -9.23 12.78 7.46
CA THR A 52 -8.68 13.29 8.71
C THR A 52 -9.13 12.40 9.86
N PRO A 53 -8.21 11.81 10.64
CA PRO A 53 -8.57 11.06 11.83
C PRO A 53 -9.37 11.88 12.83
N TYR A 54 -10.31 11.26 13.54
CA TYR A 54 -11.02 11.88 14.66
C TYR A 54 -10.10 12.03 15.88
N SER A 55 -9.25 11.00 16.13
CA SER A 55 -8.23 11.01 17.17
C SER A 55 -7.09 10.06 16.83
N GLY A 56 -6.02 10.14 17.62
CA GLY A 56 -4.80 9.34 17.39
C GLY A 56 -3.76 10.09 16.57
N GLU A 57 -2.71 9.40 16.21
CA GLU A 57 -1.56 9.99 15.54
C GLU A 57 -1.00 9.05 14.45
N ILE A 58 -0.61 9.63 13.33
CA ILE A 58 0.09 8.94 12.23
C ILE A 58 1.39 9.68 11.97
N LYS A 59 2.51 8.96 12.02
CA LYS A 59 3.86 9.48 11.72
C LYS A 59 4.52 8.65 10.62
N ILE A 60 5.17 9.34 9.69
CA ILE A 60 6.10 8.75 8.72
C ILE A 60 7.47 9.36 8.94
N ASP A 61 8.44 8.54 9.33
CA ASP A 61 9.79 8.97 9.75
C ASP A 61 9.75 10.12 10.77
N GLY A 62 8.88 9.97 11.78
CA GLY A 62 8.72 10.93 12.86
C GLY A 62 7.90 12.18 12.52
N LEU A 63 7.48 12.39 11.27
CA LEU A 63 6.73 13.56 10.80
C LEU A 63 5.25 13.25 10.70
N THR A 64 4.39 14.17 11.15
CA THR A 64 2.94 14.12 10.97
C THR A 64 2.49 14.99 9.79
N LEU A 65 1.31 14.67 9.23
CA LEU A 65 0.71 15.48 8.17
C LEU A 65 0.42 16.93 8.60
N ARG A 66 0.16 17.15 9.91
CA ARG A 66 -0.16 18.48 10.46
C ARG A 66 1.08 19.37 10.59
N GLU A 67 2.26 18.79 10.86
CA GLU A 67 3.50 19.53 11.01
C GLU A 67 4.01 20.04 9.67
N ASP A 68 4.07 19.19 8.65
CA ASP A 68 4.45 19.55 7.29
C ASP A 68 3.81 18.58 6.27
N ALA A 69 2.70 19.01 5.72
CA ALA A 69 1.93 18.21 4.76
C ALA A 69 2.71 17.91 3.46
N THR A 70 3.57 18.82 3.04
CA THR A 70 4.35 18.66 1.81
C THR A 70 5.45 17.62 2.01
N SER A 71 6.26 17.75 3.05
CA SER A 71 7.31 16.80 3.37
C SER A 71 6.76 15.43 3.75
N TYR A 72 5.61 15.38 4.44
CA TYR A 72 4.91 14.14 4.78
C TYR A 72 4.51 13.37 3.51
N ARG A 73 3.81 14.03 2.57
CA ARG A 73 3.34 13.38 1.33
C ARG A 73 4.49 12.94 0.42
N LYS A 74 5.60 13.67 0.41
CA LYS A 74 6.81 13.28 -0.35
C LYS A 74 7.44 11.97 0.12
N LYS A 75 7.10 11.50 1.32
CA LYS A 75 7.55 10.22 1.86
C LYS A 75 6.72 9.03 1.38
N ILE A 76 5.61 9.26 0.69
CA ILE A 76 4.63 8.21 0.31
C ILE A 76 4.67 7.97 -1.19
N GLY A 77 4.85 6.69 -1.58
CA GLY A 77 4.51 6.17 -2.90
C GLY A 77 3.23 5.34 -2.78
N TYR A 78 2.15 5.79 -3.42
CA TYR A 78 0.85 5.14 -3.31
C TYR A 78 0.46 4.42 -4.59
N ILE A 79 0.15 3.14 -4.48
CA ILE A 79 -0.40 2.30 -5.55
C ILE A 79 -1.83 1.95 -5.16
N PRO A 80 -2.85 2.54 -5.78
CA PRO A 80 -4.26 2.32 -5.45
C PRO A 80 -4.79 0.99 -6.00
N GLU A 81 -5.84 0.46 -5.39
CA GLU A 81 -6.61 -0.69 -5.88
C GLU A 81 -7.18 -0.45 -7.27
N THR A 82 -7.76 0.72 -7.49
CA THR A 82 -8.35 1.11 -8.78
C THR A 82 -7.51 2.22 -9.40
N PRO A 83 -6.95 2.00 -10.60
CA PRO A 83 -6.15 3.02 -11.27
C PRO A 83 -7.01 4.23 -11.63
N SER A 84 -6.55 5.42 -11.24
CA SER A 84 -7.16 6.71 -11.57
C SER A 84 -6.16 7.54 -12.37
N LEU A 85 -6.38 7.65 -13.67
CA LEU A 85 -5.53 8.39 -14.59
C LEU A 85 -6.31 9.52 -15.24
N TYR A 86 -5.64 10.61 -15.56
CA TYR A 86 -6.21 11.70 -16.35
C TYR A 86 -6.31 11.24 -17.82
N GLU A 87 -7.52 11.19 -18.38
CA GLU A 87 -7.74 10.66 -19.74
C GLU A 87 -7.12 11.54 -20.82
N GLU A 88 -6.89 12.81 -20.51
CA GLU A 88 -6.31 13.84 -21.37
C GLU A 88 -4.77 13.85 -21.36
N LEU A 89 -4.13 13.11 -20.46
CA LEU A 89 -2.67 13.04 -20.37
C LEU A 89 -2.16 11.71 -20.92
N THR A 90 -1.08 11.76 -21.69
CA THR A 90 -0.33 10.59 -22.12
C THR A 90 0.40 9.93 -20.92
N LEU A 91 0.93 8.72 -21.11
CA LEU A 91 1.78 8.08 -20.10
C LEU A 91 2.99 8.96 -19.72
N ARG A 92 3.62 9.58 -20.71
CA ARG A 92 4.74 10.53 -20.51
C ARG A 92 4.31 11.67 -19.61
N GLU A 93 3.20 12.33 -19.94
CA GLU A 93 2.68 13.48 -19.21
C GLU A 93 2.24 13.12 -17.79
N HIS A 94 1.78 11.88 -17.54
CA HIS A 94 1.54 11.39 -16.16
C HIS A 94 2.83 11.34 -15.35
N ILE A 95 3.91 10.78 -15.91
CA ILE A 95 5.22 10.74 -15.25
C ILE A 95 5.72 12.16 -14.96
N GLU A 96 5.64 13.05 -15.94
CA GLU A 96 6.04 14.45 -15.82
C GLU A 96 5.20 15.21 -14.78
N THR A 97 3.89 14.96 -14.75
CA THR A 97 2.97 15.58 -13.78
C THR A 97 3.32 15.16 -12.35
N VAL A 98 3.59 13.87 -12.13
CA VAL A 98 4.04 13.38 -10.82
C VAL A 98 5.39 13.98 -10.45
N ALA A 99 6.36 14.00 -11.37
CA ALA A 99 7.67 14.60 -11.13
C ALA A 99 7.54 16.09 -10.72
N MET A 100 6.73 16.86 -11.44
CA MET A 100 6.46 18.25 -11.15
C MET A 100 5.80 18.44 -9.77
N ALA A 101 4.78 17.63 -9.44
CA ALA A 101 4.06 17.71 -8.16
C ALA A 101 4.98 17.45 -6.95
N TYR A 102 5.98 16.59 -7.13
CA TYR A 102 6.95 16.24 -6.08
C TYR A 102 8.25 17.07 -6.15
N GLY A 103 8.37 17.97 -7.13
CA GLY A 103 9.57 18.80 -7.33
C GLY A 103 10.80 18.00 -7.76
N ILE A 104 10.57 16.95 -8.57
CA ILE A 104 11.62 16.08 -9.12
C ILE A 104 11.94 16.56 -10.54
N GLU A 105 13.21 16.68 -10.89
CA GLU A 105 13.63 17.01 -12.25
C GLU A 105 13.20 15.89 -13.23
N GLN A 106 12.71 16.28 -14.40
CA GLN A 106 12.20 15.31 -15.40
C GLN A 106 13.25 14.27 -15.80
N SER A 107 14.49 14.67 -15.98
CA SER A 107 15.61 13.76 -16.30
C SER A 107 15.75 12.67 -15.24
N ILE A 108 15.70 13.03 -13.95
CA ILE A 108 15.77 12.11 -12.81
C ILE A 108 14.53 11.18 -12.78
N ALA A 109 13.35 11.74 -13.04
CA ALA A 109 12.12 10.97 -13.08
C ALA A 109 12.19 9.89 -14.16
N PHE A 110 12.62 10.23 -15.38
CA PHE A 110 12.74 9.27 -16.48
C PHE A 110 13.87 8.26 -16.25
N GLU A 111 15.01 8.65 -15.67
CA GLU A 111 16.07 7.73 -15.27
C GLU A 111 15.55 6.65 -14.31
N ARG A 112 14.72 7.04 -13.34
CA ARG A 112 14.12 6.10 -12.37
C ARG A 112 13.13 5.15 -13.01
N VAL A 113 12.31 5.60 -13.94
CA VAL A 113 11.20 4.81 -14.49
C VAL A 113 11.53 4.09 -15.80
N GLU A 114 12.60 4.42 -16.48
CA GLU A 114 12.99 3.74 -17.73
C GLU A 114 13.12 2.20 -17.58
N PRO A 115 13.77 1.67 -16.54
CA PRO A 115 13.80 0.23 -16.29
C PRO A 115 12.41 -0.37 -16.07
N LEU A 116 11.52 0.37 -15.37
CA LEU A 116 10.16 -0.06 -15.06
C LEU A 116 9.27 -0.05 -16.31
N LEU A 117 9.42 0.95 -17.17
CA LEU A 117 8.72 1.01 -18.46
C LEU A 117 9.03 -0.23 -19.30
N LYS A 118 10.30 -0.65 -19.36
CA LYS A 118 10.72 -1.87 -20.06
C LYS A 118 10.17 -3.14 -19.39
N MET A 119 10.27 -3.22 -18.05
CA MET A 119 9.77 -4.33 -17.24
C MET A 119 8.28 -4.56 -17.46
N PHE A 120 7.48 -3.49 -17.40
CA PHE A 120 6.03 -3.54 -17.61
C PHE A 120 5.59 -3.47 -19.07
N ARG A 121 6.52 -3.41 -20.04
CA ARG A 121 6.25 -3.37 -21.50
C ARG A 121 5.44 -2.16 -21.92
N LEU A 122 5.73 -1.02 -21.33
CA LEU A 122 5.11 0.28 -21.63
C LEU A 122 6.08 1.28 -22.28
N ASP A 123 7.34 0.89 -22.50
CA ASP A 123 8.39 1.71 -23.12
C ASP A 123 8.03 2.26 -24.50
N GLN A 124 7.29 1.47 -25.31
CA GLN A 124 6.79 1.88 -26.65
C GLN A 124 5.46 2.62 -26.60
N LYS A 125 4.94 2.96 -25.42
CA LYS A 125 3.59 3.52 -25.23
C LYS A 125 3.59 4.85 -24.48
N LEU A 126 4.74 5.53 -24.37
CA LEU A 126 4.87 6.79 -23.66
C LEU A 126 3.90 7.87 -24.16
N ASP A 127 3.65 7.91 -25.46
CA ASP A 127 2.78 8.92 -26.08
C ASP A 127 1.32 8.43 -26.26
N TRP A 128 0.95 7.31 -25.60
CA TRP A 128 -0.41 6.78 -25.61
C TRP A 128 -1.25 7.36 -24.48
N PHE A 129 -2.54 7.59 -24.76
CA PHE A 129 -3.54 8.02 -23.78
C PHE A 129 -4.14 6.82 -23.03
N PRO A 130 -4.59 7.01 -21.78
CA PRO A 130 -5.20 5.94 -20.95
C PRO A 130 -6.45 5.31 -21.58
N VAL A 131 -7.16 6.00 -22.45
CA VAL A 131 -8.32 5.46 -23.18
C VAL A 131 -7.95 4.22 -24.00
N HIS A 132 -6.69 4.11 -24.45
CA HIS A 132 -6.18 2.97 -25.20
C HIS A 132 -5.59 1.86 -24.31
N PHE A 133 -5.61 2.04 -22.96
CA PHE A 133 -5.01 1.10 -22.02
C PHE A 133 -6.08 0.16 -21.44
N SER A 134 -5.73 -1.14 -21.37
CA SER A 134 -6.48 -2.08 -20.55
C SER A 134 -6.40 -1.72 -19.07
N LYS A 135 -7.29 -2.27 -18.23
CA LYS A 135 -7.25 -2.07 -16.77
C LYS A 135 -5.85 -2.40 -16.20
N GLY A 136 -5.25 -3.52 -16.62
CA GLY A 136 -3.92 -3.92 -16.18
C GLY A 136 -2.82 -2.97 -16.64
N MET A 137 -2.90 -2.40 -17.84
CA MET A 137 -1.98 -1.36 -18.28
C MET A 137 -2.12 -0.09 -17.47
N LYS A 138 -3.34 0.35 -17.14
CA LYS A 138 -3.58 1.50 -16.26
C LYS A 138 -2.98 1.27 -14.86
N GLN A 139 -3.11 0.05 -14.34
CA GLN A 139 -2.50 -0.32 -13.05
C GLN A 139 -0.96 -0.26 -13.10
N LYS A 140 -0.34 -0.74 -14.19
CA LYS A 140 1.11 -0.62 -14.41
C LYS A 140 1.57 0.85 -14.45
N VAL A 141 0.77 1.76 -15.03
CA VAL A 141 1.06 3.20 -15.00
C VAL A 141 1.06 3.74 -13.57
N MET A 142 0.06 3.37 -12.74
CA MET A 142 0.02 3.79 -11.34
C MET A 142 1.23 3.28 -10.55
N ILE A 143 1.66 2.05 -10.80
CA ILE A 143 2.88 1.49 -10.21
C ILE A 143 4.10 2.35 -10.62
N ILE A 144 4.30 2.60 -11.92
CA ILE A 144 5.42 3.42 -12.41
C ILE A 144 5.39 4.80 -11.75
N CYS A 145 4.25 5.46 -11.68
CA CYS A 145 4.10 6.77 -11.05
C CYS A 145 4.49 6.78 -9.57
N ALA A 146 4.15 5.71 -8.82
CA ALA A 146 4.55 5.61 -7.42
C ALA A 146 6.08 5.51 -7.24
N PHE A 147 6.78 4.91 -8.21
CA PHE A 147 8.24 4.78 -8.19
C PHE A 147 9.00 6.02 -8.68
N VAL A 148 8.33 6.96 -9.37
CA VAL A 148 8.93 8.28 -9.70
C VAL A 148 9.41 8.97 -8.43
N VAL A 149 8.62 8.86 -7.35
CA VAL A 149 8.79 9.62 -6.10
C VAL A 149 10.02 9.19 -5.30
N ASP A 150 10.44 7.91 -5.39
CA ASP A 150 11.46 7.28 -4.54
C ASP A 150 11.16 7.49 -3.03
N PRO A 151 10.00 7.05 -2.55
CA PRO A 151 9.51 7.33 -1.20
C PRO A 151 10.24 6.52 -0.13
N SER A 152 10.07 6.89 1.16
CA SER A 152 10.47 6.03 2.28
C SER A 152 9.41 4.99 2.67
N LEU A 153 8.16 5.24 2.29
CA LEU A 153 7.02 4.35 2.54
C LEU A 153 6.24 4.09 1.25
N PHE A 154 6.15 2.84 0.85
CA PHE A 154 5.18 2.40 -0.16
C PHE A 154 3.88 1.95 0.51
N ILE A 155 2.75 2.45 0.02
CA ILE A 155 1.41 1.98 0.37
C ILE A 155 0.83 1.35 -0.89
N VAL A 156 0.45 0.08 -0.78
CA VAL A 156 0.06 -0.76 -1.91
C VAL A 156 -1.31 -1.36 -1.60
N ASP A 157 -2.36 -0.82 -2.23
CA ASP A 157 -3.75 -1.21 -1.94
C ASP A 157 -4.24 -2.22 -2.96
N GLU A 158 -4.44 -3.49 -2.54
CA GLU A 158 -4.93 -4.61 -3.36
C GLU A 158 -4.27 -4.70 -4.76
N PRO A 159 -2.93 -4.73 -4.87
CA PRO A 159 -2.20 -4.39 -6.09
C PRO A 159 -2.35 -5.37 -7.24
N PHE A 160 -2.85 -6.58 -6.98
CA PHE A 160 -2.84 -7.67 -7.96
C PHE A 160 -4.07 -7.67 -8.87
N LEU A 161 -5.09 -6.87 -8.54
CA LEU A 161 -6.31 -6.79 -9.32
C LEU A 161 -6.06 -6.24 -10.73
N GLY A 162 -6.31 -7.09 -11.74
CA GLY A 162 -6.20 -6.72 -13.15
C GLY A 162 -4.78 -6.84 -13.74
N LEU A 163 -3.78 -7.20 -12.94
CA LEU A 163 -2.44 -7.51 -13.46
C LEU A 163 -2.38 -8.96 -14.01
N ASP A 164 -1.61 -9.14 -15.06
CA ASP A 164 -1.24 -10.48 -15.53
C ASP A 164 -0.19 -11.13 -14.60
N PRO A 165 -0.05 -12.48 -14.60
CA PRO A 165 0.87 -13.17 -13.69
C PRO A 165 2.31 -12.69 -13.75
N LEU A 166 2.77 -12.25 -14.93
CA LEU A 166 4.12 -11.76 -15.10
C LEU A 166 4.29 -10.38 -14.44
N ALA A 167 3.31 -9.48 -14.62
CA ALA A 167 3.34 -8.18 -13.95
C ALA A 167 3.22 -8.29 -12.43
N ILE A 168 2.48 -9.28 -11.91
CA ILE A 168 2.46 -9.59 -10.47
C ILE A 168 3.85 -9.98 -9.99
N SER A 169 4.52 -10.90 -10.69
CA SER A 169 5.88 -11.31 -10.36
C SER A 169 6.87 -10.13 -10.41
N ASP A 170 6.76 -9.30 -11.45
CA ASP A 170 7.58 -8.09 -11.62
C ASP A 170 7.38 -7.11 -10.44
N LEU A 171 6.13 -6.87 -10.02
CA LEU A 171 5.82 -6.00 -8.88
C LEU A 171 6.36 -6.56 -7.56
N ILE A 172 6.19 -7.86 -7.32
CA ILE A 172 6.73 -8.53 -6.12
C ILE A 172 8.25 -8.34 -6.04
N GLN A 173 8.94 -8.56 -7.14
CA GLN A 173 10.38 -8.38 -7.22
C GLN A 173 10.80 -6.93 -6.94
N LEU A 174 10.07 -5.96 -7.48
CA LEU A 174 10.32 -4.54 -7.22
C LEU A 174 10.16 -4.19 -5.74
N LEU A 175 9.06 -4.63 -5.11
CA LEU A 175 8.82 -4.39 -3.69
C LEU A 175 9.91 -5.03 -2.82
N GLU A 176 10.36 -6.24 -3.14
CA GLU A 176 11.48 -6.90 -2.45
C GLU A 176 12.81 -6.12 -2.61
N VAL A 177 13.07 -5.54 -3.77
CA VAL A 177 14.24 -4.68 -3.99
C VAL A 177 14.15 -3.42 -3.12
N GLU A 178 13.00 -2.76 -3.10
CA GLU A 178 12.81 -1.55 -2.29
C GLU A 178 12.88 -1.86 -0.78
N LYS A 179 12.31 -2.98 -0.33
CA LYS A 179 12.46 -3.46 1.04
C LYS A 179 13.94 -3.62 1.43
N LYS A 180 14.75 -4.26 0.56
CA LYS A 180 16.20 -4.42 0.79
C LYS A 180 16.97 -3.10 0.83
N LYS A 181 16.47 -2.04 0.19
CA LYS A 181 17.00 -0.67 0.30
C LYS A 181 16.59 0.02 1.60
N GLY A 182 15.83 -0.63 2.48
CA GLY A 182 15.38 -0.08 3.76
C GLY A 182 14.05 0.67 3.68
N LYS A 183 13.31 0.62 2.55
CA LYS A 183 11.98 1.23 2.45
C LYS A 183 10.96 0.45 3.29
N SER A 184 10.02 1.15 3.90
CA SER A 184 8.86 0.55 4.56
C SER A 184 7.77 0.26 3.53
N ILE A 185 7.06 -0.88 3.64
CA ILE A 185 5.98 -1.23 2.71
C ILE A 185 4.77 -1.70 3.51
N LEU A 186 3.63 -1.03 3.32
CA LEU A 186 2.33 -1.45 3.83
C LEU A 186 1.49 -1.92 2.64
N MET A 187 1.12 -3.19 2.61
CA MET A 187 0.31 -3.77 1.54
C MET A 187 -1.03 -4.26 2.10
N SER A 188 -2.14 -3.70 1.61
CA SER A 188 -3.45 -4.27 1.90
C SER A 188 -3.75 -5.43 0.96
N THR A 189 -4.36 -6.48 1.52
CA THR A 189 -4.90 -7.56 0.70
C THR A 189 -5.94 -8.40 1.45
N HIS A 190 -6.83 -9.02 0.70
CA HIS A 190 -7.73 -10.07 1.18
C HIS A 190 -7.30 -11.47 0.69
N VAL A 191 -6.21 -11.56 -0.11
CA VAL A 191 -5.66 -12.82 -0.62
C VAL A 191 -4.57 -13.31 0.32
N LEU A 192 -4.97 -14.09 1.34
CA LEU A 192 -4.13 -14.50 2.46
C LEU A 192 -2.93 -15.37 2.05
N ASP A 193 -3.12 -16.28 1.10
CA ASP A 193 -2.04 -17.16 0.59
C ASP A 193 -0.90 -16.37 -0.06
N SER A 194 -1.22 -15.27 -0.73
CA SER A 194 -0.21 -14.39 -1.33
C SER A 194 0.49 -13.57 -0.25
N ALA A 195 -0.28 -13.03 0.70
CA ALA A 195 0.27 -12.26 1.82
C ALA A 195 1.25 -13.10 2.64
N GLU A 196 0.89 -14.35 2.96
CA GLU A 196 1.73 -15.27 3.75
C GLU A 196 3.12 -15.48 3.14
N LYS A 197 3.21 -15.50 1.81
CA LYS A 197 4.47 -15.72 1.07
C LYS A 197 5.33 -14.47 0.94
N MET A 198 4.72 -13.29 1.03
CA MET A 198 5.39 -12.03 0.68
C MET A 198 5.68 -11.15 1.89
N CYS A 199 4.79 -11.16 2.89
CA CYS A 199 4.87 -10.26 4.01
C CYS A 199 5.74 -10.81 5.14
N ASP A 200 6.54 -9.94 5.73
CA ASP A 200 7.36 -10.28 6.91
C ASP A 200 6.50 -10.38 8.18
N SER A 201 5.42 -9.59 8.22
CA SER A 201 4.45 -9.58 9.33
C SER A 201 3.08 -9.10 8.86
N PHE A 202 2.10 -9.23 9.73
CA PHE A 202 0.69 -8.99 9.44
C PHE A 202 0.05 -8.12 10.51
N VAL A 203 -0.89 -7.29 10.08
CA VAL A 203 -1.83 -6.58 10.94
C VAL A 203 -3.22 -7.03 10.51
N ILE A 204 -3.91 -7.78 11.36
CA ILE A 204 -5.25 -8.30 11.05
C ILE A 204 -6.27 -7.32 11.60
N LEU A 205 -7.00 -6.67 10.67
CA LEU A 205 -8.13 -5.81 10.97
C LEU A 205 -9.45 -6.57 10.89
N HIS A 206 -10.29 -6.36 11.90
CA HIS A 206 -11.67 -6.83 11.89
C HIS A 206 -12.59 -5.80 12.56
N LYS A 207 -13.69 -5.44 11.89
CA LYS A 207 -14.67 -4.43 12.38
C LYS A 207 -14.02 -3.13 12.88
N GLY A 208 -12.98 -2.68 12.18
CA GLY A 208 -12.27 -1.43 12.47
C GLY A 208 -11.28 -1.49 13.63
N GLN A 209 -10.90 -2.67 14.10
CA GLN A 209 -9.94 -2.85 15.19
C GLN A 209 -8.80 -3.79 14.77
N VAL A 210 -7.61 -3.57 15.33
CA VAL A 210 -6.51 -4.53 15.22
C VAL A 210 -6.79 -5.69 16.18
N ARG A 211 -7.00 -6.88 15.64
CA ARG A 211 -7.26 -8.09 16.43
C ARG A 211 -5.98 -8.78 16.85
N THR A 212 -5.03 -8.82 15.96
CA THR A 212 -3.69 -9.35 16.21
C THR A 212 -2.70 -8.77 15.23
N LYS A 213 -1.43 -8.78 15.57
CA LYS A 213 -0.32 -8.35 14.72
C LYS A 213 0.96 -9.12 15.07
N GLY A 214 1.80 -9.35 14.07
CA GLY A 214 3.07 -10.05 14.22
C GLY A 214 3.44 -10.84 12.96
N ASN A 215 4.58 -11.53 13.00
CA ASN A 215 4.93 -12.49 11.95
C ASN A 215 4.09 -13.77 12.09
N LEU A 216 4.12 -14.65 11.08
CA LEU A 216 3.31 -15.86 11.08
C LEU A 216 3.54 -16.75 12.30
N GLN A 217 4.79 -16.87 12.77
CA GLN A 217 5.11 -17.67 13.95
C GLN A 217 4.46 -17.07 15.21
N GLN A 218 4.56 -15.75 15.41
CA GLN A 218 3.92 -15.07 16.54
C GLN A 218 2.39 -15.22 16.53
N LEU A 219 1.78 -15.17 15.34
CA LEU A 219 0.34 -15.41 15.18
C LEU A 219 -0.01 -16.86 15.55
N ARG A 220 0.76 -17.85 15.08
CA ARG A 220 0.59 -19.27 15.42
C ARG A 220 0.67 -19.52 16.93
N GLU A 221 1.63 -18.90 17.58
CA GLU A 221 1.80 -18.98 19.04
C GLU A 221 0.62 -18.35 19.79
N ALA A 222 0.19 -17.15 19.36
CA ALA A 222 -0.93 -16.43 19.98
C ALA A 222 -2.27 -17.18 19.90
N PHE A 223 -2.49 -17.97 18.84
CA PHE A 223 -3.69 -18.77 18.64
C PHE A 223 -3.53 -20.25 19.02
N GLY A 224 -2.34 -20.68 19.49
CA GLY A 224 -2.07 -22.08 19.85
C GLY A 224 -2.18 -23.04 18.64
N MET A 225 -1.89 -22.56 17.43
CA MET A 225 -2.05 -23.28 16.16
C MET A 225 -0.70 -23.41 15.44
N PRO A 226 0.22 -24.29 15.84
CA PRO A 226 1.63 -24.29 15.41
C PRO A 226 1.82 -24.50 13.90
N ASP A 227 0.91 -25.21 13.23
CA ASP A 227 1.01 -25.54 11.81
C ASP A 227 -0.01 -24.79 10.94
N ALA A 228 -0.77 -23.85 11.51
CA ALA A 228 -1.82 -23.14 10.80
C ALA A 228 -1.26 -22.21 9.72
N SER A 229 -1.95 -22.13 8.60
CA SER A 229 -1.74 -21.06 7.61
C SER A 229 -2.30 -19.72 8.13
N LEU A 230 -1.92 -18.62 7.50
CA LEU A 230 -2.53 -17.32 7.79
C LEU A 230 -4.06 -17.35 7.60
N ASN A 231 -4.54 -18.14 6.62
CA ASN A 231 -5.95 -18.32 6.37
C ASN A 231 -6.67 -19.06 7.52
N ASP A 232 -6.04 -20.11 8.08
CA ASP A 232 -6.60 -20.85 9.22
C ASP A 232 -6.73 -19.95 10.45
N ILE A 233 -5.69 -19.16 10.74
CA ILE A 233 -5.68 -18.19 11.85
C ILE A 233 -6.77 -17.15 11.64
N TYR A 234 -6.92 -16.63 10.41
CA TYR A 234 -7.94 -15.65 10.09
C TYR A 234 -9.36 -16.21 10.27
N LEU A 235 -9.61 -17.46 9.83
CA LEU A 235 -10.89 -18.14 10.00
C LEU A 235 -11.21 -18.42 11.48
N ALA A 236 -10.21 -18.82 12.28
CA ALA A 236 -10.38 -19.00 13.71
C ALA A 236 -10.84 -17.69 14.39
N LEU A 237 -10.14 -16.59 14.09
CA LEU A 237 -10.41 -15.26 14.62
C LEU A 237 -11.83 -14.76 14.27
N THR A 238 -12.31 -15.05 13.05
CA THR A 238 -13.65 -14.60 12.61
C THR A 238 -14.79 -15.45 13.16
N ARG A 239 -14.57 -16.76 13.40
CA ARG A 239 -15.58 -17.68 13.96
C ARG A 239 -15.82 -17.48 15.46
N GLU A 240 -14.79 -17.12 16.22
CA GLU A 240 -14.94 -16.82 17.66
C GLU A 240 -15.89 -15.66 17.97
N GLU A 241 -16.20 -14.82 16.98
CA GLU A 241 -17.08 -13.66 17.16
C GLU A 241 -18.54 -13.90 16.72
N GLU A 242 -18.85 -15.02 16.10
CA GLU A 242 -20.22 -15.42 15.73
C GLU A 242 -20.91 -16.26 16.82
N LEU A 243 -20.18 -16.59 17.89
CA LEU A 243 -20.68 -17.31 19.07
C LEU A 243 -20.90 -16.36 20.25
#